data_9c2493f8a637b23efa54e751fb78ca7a
#
_entry.id   9c2493f8a637b23efa54e751fb78ca7a
#
_cell.length_a   1.000
_cell.length_b   1.000
_cell.length_c   1.000
_cell.angle_alpha   90.00
_cell.angle_beta   90.00
_cell.angle_gamma   90.00
#
_symmetry.space_group_name_H-M   'P 1'
#
loop_
_entity.id
_entity.type
_entity.pdbx_description
1 polymer ?
#
loop_
_entity_poly.entity_id
_entity_poly.type
_entity_poly.pdbx_seq_one_letter_code
_entity_poly.pdbx_strand_id
1 'polypeptide(L)'
;MKQQMLSKEFIEALQNQPEEVIDIYNLTYTTPDILSIRRKRVNEEFMYELHGKPITATSDLQRVEALVIPPAWQNVRIAQLDNAHLQATGRDEKKRKQYRYHPKWQKIRNQTKFFKMIAFAEALPKLRTRVREDISQQQWTRTKVLAIVIRLLEESHIRIGNSYYAKKNQTYGLSTLRTRHIEVFKDKFTLEYVGKRGKAHKVTIRNKKLTQLINKCEEIPGWELFQYYDEYGEKHAIDSSMVNEYIHSLCGDIFSAKDFRTWAASLIFFDALKSFPKTSNVKTKEKQLLQAIDIAANALNNTRNVCRKYYIHPIISQRFLEDKLTPYFQMVDDLPVSTEVELQPNEKALKALLETYQPTIEASKMHTITKR
;
A
#
# COMPACT_ATOMS: atom_id res chain seq x y z
N MET A 1 -21.73 9.25 -12.96
CA MET A 1 -20.47 8.52 -13.27
C MET A 1 -19.40 8.73 -12.20
N LYS A 2 -18.94 9.97 -11.94
CA LYS A 2 -17.89 10.26 -10.93
C LYS A 2 -18.24 9.76 -9.52
N GLN A 3 -19.45 10.06 -9.00
CA GLN A 3 -19.89 9.61 -7.68
C GLN A 3 -19.93 8.08 -7.56
N GLN A 4 -20.31 7.38 -8.61
CA GLN A 4 -20.36 5.91 -8.63
C GLN A 4 -18.96 5.28 -8.62
N MET A 5 -18.00 5.85 -9.35
CA MET A 5 -16.59 5.37 -9.35
C MET A 5 -15.85 5.66 -8.02
N LEU A 6 -16.38 6.58 -7.22
CA LEU A 6 -15.87 6.92 -5.88
C LEU A 6 -16.61 6.18 -4.76
N SER A 7 -17.71 5.46 -5.09
CA SER A 7 -18.45 4.74 -4.08
C SER A 7 -17.60 3.59 -3.50
N LYS A 8 -17.80 3.34 -2.22
CA LYS A 8 -17.11 2.25 -1.52
C LYS A 8 -17.44 0.91 -2.16
N GLU A 9 -18.68 0.70 -2.56
CA GLU A 9 -19.18 -0.50 -3.23
C GLU A 9 -18.46 -0.77 -4.55
N PHE A 10 -18.24 0.28 -5.37
CA PHE A 10 -17.49 0.14 -6.62
C PHE A 10 -16.03 -0.20 -6.39
N ILE A 11 -15.40 0.44 -5.38
CA ILE A 11 -14.02 0.16 -5.01
C ILE A 11 -13.88 -1.28 -4.50
N GLU A 12 -14.83 -1.75 -3.68
CA GLU A 12 -14.90 -3.13 -3.18
C GLU A 12 -15.09 -4.12 -4.32
N ALA A 13 -16.03 -3.89 -5.24
CA ALA A 13 -16.24 -4.73 -6.41
C ALA A 13 -14.97 -4.82 -7.27
N LEU A 14 -14.35 -3.68 -7.58
CA LEU A 14 -13.13 -3.66 -8.39
C LEU A 14 -11.92 -4.36 -7.72
N GLN A 15 -11.89 -4.42 -6.40
CA GLN A 15 -10.83 -5.08 -5.65
C GLN A 15 -11.08 -6.58 -5.46
N ASN A 16 -12.30 -6.96 -5.12
CA ASN A 16 -12.64 -8.31 -4.70
C ASN A 16 -13.30 -9.15 -5.80
N GLN A 17 -14.01 -8.50 -6.72
CA GLN A 17 -14.78 -9.11 -7.82
C GLN A 17 -14.57 -8.32 -9.13
N PRO A 18 -13.31 -8.13 -9.55
CA PRO A 18 -13.00 -7.31 -10.72
C PRO A 18 -13.67 -7.80 -12.00
N GLU A 19 -13.99 -9.09 -12.10
CA GLU A 19 -14.73 -9.70 -13.21
C GLU A 19 -16.12 -9.10 -13.43
N GLU A 20 -16.77 -8.59 -12.38
CA GLU A 20 -18.11 -8.02 -12.46
C GLU A 20 -18.14 -6.58 -12.99
N VAL A 21 -16.99 -5.88 -12.94
CA VAL A 21 -16.95 -4.44 -13.23
C VAL A 21 -15.90 -4.04 -14.27
N ILE A 22 -15.03 -4.94 -14.67
CA ILE A 22 -13.88 -4.61 -15.52
C ILE A 22 -14.26 -4.30 -16.98
N ASP A 23 -15.36 -4.85 -17.45
CA ASP A 23 -15.86 -4.68 -18.83
C ASP A 23 -16.25 -3.23 -19.13
N ILE A 24 -16.67 -2.44 -18.11
CA ILE A 24 -16.94 -1.01 -18.27
C ILE A 24 -15.72 -0.24 -18.77
N TYR A 25 -14.53 -0.80 -18.59
CA TYR A 25 -13.26 -0.25 -19.05
C TYR A 25 -12.80 -0.85 -20.41
N ASN A 26 -13.64 -1.63 -21.07
CA ASN A 26 -13.29 -2.34 -22.29
C ASN A 26 -12.10 -3.31 -22.09
N LEU A 27 -12.04 -3.96 -20.95
CA LEU A 27 -11.08 -4.99 -20.61
C LEU A 27 -11.81 -6.31 -20.32
N THR A 28 -11.18 -7.43 -20.65
CA THR A 28 -11.67 -8.78 -20.35
C THR A 28 -10.95 -9.33 -19.14
N TYR A 29 -11.70 -9.82 -18.15
CA TYR A 29 -11.12 -10.52 -17.02
C TYR A 29 -10.53 -11.86 -17.46
N THR A 30 -9.32 -12.18 -17.01
CA THR A 30 -8.60 -13.40 -17.38
C THR A 30 -7.83 -13.96 -16.19
N THR A 31 -7.94 -15.27 -15.98
CA THR A 31 -7.17 -15.99 -14.96
C THR A 31 -5.88 -16.58 -15.55
N PRO A 32 -4.87 -16.93 -14.74
CA PRO A 32 -3.61 -17.49 -15.25
C PRO A 32 -3.76 -18.79 -16.06
N ASP A 33 -4.80 -19.57 -15.81
CA ASP A 33 -5.05 -20.87 -16.41
C ASP A 33 -5.51 -20.78 -17.86
N ILE A 34 -6.23 -19.69 -18.21
CA ILE A 34 -6.72 -19.48 -19.57
C ILE A 34 -5.69 -18.80 -20.48
N LEU A 35 -4.51 -18.45 -19.95
CA LEU A 35 -3.43 -17.90 -20.77
C LEU A 35 -2.83 -19.02 -21.64
N SER A 36 -3.16 -19.00 -22.95
CA SER A 36 -2.94 -20.11 -23.89
C SER A 36 -1.62 -20.05 -24.64
N ILE A 37 -1.05 -18.85 -24.86
CA ILE A 37 0.22 -18.68 -25.56
C ILE A 37 1.37 -19.02 -24.61
N ARG A 38 2.31 -19.86 -25.06
CA ARG A 38 3.51 -20.28 -24.33
C ARG A 38 4.75 -19.70 -24.97
N ARG A 39 5.69 -19.20 -24.17
CA ARG A 39 7.03 -18.82 -24.63
C ARG A 39 8.00 -19.98 -24.41
N LYS A 40 8.70 -20.41 -25.44
CA LYS A 40 9.79 -21.37 -25.42
C LYS A 40 11.09 -20.71 -25.82
N ARG A 41 12.22 -21.21 -25.35
CA ARG A 41 13.55 -20.80 -25.79
C ARG A 41 14.11 -21.88 -26.70
N VAL A 42 14.46 -21.50 -27.93
CA VAL A 42 15.03 -22.38 -28.96
C VAL A 42 16.23 -21.63 -29.56
N ASN A 43 17.42 -22.21 -29.53
CA ASN A 43 18.67 -21.63 -30.07
C ASN A 43 18.90 -20.18 -29.62
N GLU A 44 18.73 -19.91 -28.31
CA GLU A 44 18.86 -18.59 -27.69
C GLU A 44 17.76 -17.55 -28.02
N GLU A 45 16.88 -17.85 -28.94
CA GLU A 45 15.74 -17.01 -29.31
C GLU A 45 14.45 -17.45 -28.60
N PHE A 46 13.49 -16.53 -28.50
CA PHE A 46 12.17 -16.84 -27.96
C PHE A 46 11.18 -17.14 -29.08
N MET A 47 10.59 -18.33 -29.03
CA MET A 47 9.45 -18.72 -29.85
C MET A 47 8.16 -18.72 -29.03
N TYR A 48 7.07 -18.42 -29.71
CA TYR A 48 5.75 -18.37 -29.10
C TYR A 48 4.84 -19.39 -29.78
N GLU A 49 4.09 -20.15 -28.97
CA GLU A 49 3.19 -21.20 -29.44
C GLU A 49 1.80 -21.01 -28.89
N LEU A 50 0.80 -21.20 -29.73
CA LEU A 50 -0.61 -21.30 -29.37
C LEU A 50 -1.12 -22.72 -29.62
N HIS A 51 -1.57 -23.41 -28.57
CA HIS A 51 -2.01 -24.82 -28.64
C HIS A 51 -1.00 -25.76 -29.33
N GLY A 52 0.29 -25.56 -29.07
CA GLY A 52 1.37 -26.37 -29.61
C GLY A 52 1.80 -26.00 -31.06
N LYS A 53 1.14 -25.04 -31.69
CA LYS A 53 1.51 -24.54 -33.02
C LYS A 53 2.27 -23.22 -32.91
N PRO A 54 3.38 -23.01 -33.65
CA PRO A 54 4.10 -21.76 -33.67
C PRO A 54 3.21 -20.61 -34.12
N ILE A 55 3.33 -19.46 -33.48
CA ILE A 55 2.72 -18.19 -33.90
C ILE A 55 3.61 -17.59 -34.98
N THR A 56 3.07 -17.39 -36.17
CA THR A 56 3.79 -16.81 -37.32
C THR A 56 3.22 -15.46 -37.77
N ALA A 57 2.01 -15.12 -37.31
CA ALA A 57 1.39 -13.85 -37.64
C ALA A 57 2.18 -12.68 -37.02
N THR A 58 2.64 -11.78 -37.89
CA THR A 58 3.47 -10.63 -37.53
C THR A 58 2.80 -9.73 -36.46
N SER A 59 1.49 -9.51 -36.56
CA SER A 59 0.72 -8.72 -35.61
C SER A 59 0.74 -9.32 -34.20
N ASP A 60 0.61 -10.64 -34.07
CA ASP A 60 0.62 -11.34 -32.79
C ASP A 60 2.02 -11.32 -32.17
N LEU A 61 3.05 -11.53 -32.98
CA LEU A 61 4.45 -11.46 -32.53
C LEU A 61 4.78 -10.06 -32.01
N GLN A 62 4.47 -9.02 -32.77
CA GLN A 62 4.66 -7.62 -32.36
C GLN A 62 3.94 -7.30 -31.05
N ARG A 63 2.69 -7.75 -30.89
CA ARG A 63 1.93 -7.57 -29.64
C ARG A 63 2.61 -8.25 -28.45
N VAL A 64 3.05 -9.48 -28.62
CA VAL A 64 3.69 -10.27 -27.54
C VAL A 64 5.05 -9.66 -27.16
N GLU A 65 5.83 -9.22 -28.12
CA GLU A 65 7.11 -8.54 -27.91
C GLU A 65 6.93 -7.20 -27.20
N ALA A 66 5.89 -6.44 -27.55
CA ALA A 66 5.53 -5.17 -26.90
C ALA A 66 5.18 -5.33 -25.40
N LEU A 67 4.89 -6.54 -24.91
CA LEU A 67 4.72 -6.82 -23.50
C LEU A 67 6.02 -6.68 -22.70
N VAL A 68 7.19 -6.72 -23.35
CA VAL A 68 8.52 -6.62 -22.73
C VAL A 68 8.65 -7.56 -21.55
N ILE A 69 8.40 -8.85 -21.79
CA ILE A 69 8.49 -9.87 -20.75
C ILE A 69 9.98 -10.17 -20.49
N PRO A 70 10.48 -10.03 -19.24
CA PRO A 70 11.89 -10.23 -18.96
C PRO A 70 12.42 -11.59 -19.45
N PRO A 71 13.60 -11.64 -20.10
CA PRO A 71 14.20 -12.89 -20.61
C PRO A 71 14.37 -13.96 -19.53
N ALA A 72 14.70 -13.55 -18.30
CA ALA A 72 14.91 -14.43 -17.14
C ALA A 72 13.62 -15.11 -16.63
N TRP A 73 12.44 -14.71 -17.10
CA TRP A 73 11.20 -15.38 -16.67
C TRP A 73 11.08 -16.76 -17.31
N GLN A 74 10.71 -17.73 -16.50
CA GLN A 74 10.43 -19.12 -16.90
C GLN A 74 8.93 -19.41 -16.87
N ASN A 75 8.51 -20.47 -17.56
CA ASN A 75 7.10 -20.91 -17.63
C ASN A 75 6.14 -19.76 -17.98
N VAL A 76 6.53 -18.97 -18.99
CA VAL A 76 5.75 -17.81 -19.42
C VAL A 76 4.50 -18.27 -20.16
N ARG A 77 3.36 -17.75 -19.71
CA ARG A 77 2.05 -17.88 -20.37
C ARG A 77 1.53 -16.49 -20.69
N ILE A 78 0.93 -16.31 -21.88
CA ILE A 78 0.47 -15.04 -22.39
C ILE A 78 -0.98 -15.16 -22.83
N ALA A 79 -1.76 -14.10 -22.63
CA ALA A 79 -3.14 -14.03 -23.09
C ALA A 79 -3.22 -13.96 -24.62
N GLN A 80 -4.22 -14.64 -25.20
CA GLN A 80 -4.53 -14.50 -26.61
C GLN A 80 -5.21 -13.17 -26.93
N LEU A 81 -6.09 -12.70 -26.02
CA LEU A 81 -6.80 -11.43 -26.17
C LEU A 81 -5.89 -10.24 -25.85
N ASP A 82 -5.91 -9.23 -26.70
CA ASP A 82 -5.16 -7.98 -26.53
C ASP A 82 -5.72 -7.13 -25.36
N ASN A 83 -7.03 -7.17 -25.16
CA ASN A 83 -7.72 -6.47 -24.07
C ASN A 83 -7.82 -7.28 -22.75
N ALA A 84 -7.15 -8.43 -22.66
CA ALA A 84 -7.08 -9.18 -21.41
C ALA A 84 -6.43 -8.33 -20.31
N HIS A 85 -7.06 -8.23 -19.12
CA HIS A 85 -6.49 -7.43 -18.03
C HIS A 85 -5.17 -8.01 -17.51
N LEU A 86 -5.04 -9.34 -17.49
CA LEU A 86 -3.81 -10.07 -17.22
C LEU A 86 -3.21 -10.55 -18.55
N GLN A 87 -2.15 -9.87 -18.99
CA GLN A 87 -1.52 -10.11 -20.28
C GLN A 87 -0.53 -11.27 -20.27
N ALA A 88 0.23 -11.44 -19.16
CA ALA A 88 1.14 -12.57 -19.05
C ALA A 88 1.44 -12.92 -17.60
N THR A 89 1.83 -14.18 -17.38
CA THR A 89 2.41 -14.69 -16.14
C THR A 89 3.71 -15.42 -16.42
N GLY A 90 4.57 -15.54 -15.39
CA GLY A 90 5.81 -16.30 -15.46
C GLY A 90 6.43 -16.46 -14.08
N ARG A 91 7.61 -17.07 -14.00
CA ARG A 91 8.41 -17.18 -12.78
C ARG A 91 9.76 -16.50 -12.98
N ASP A 92 10.13 -15.64 -12.05
CA ASP A 92 11.47 -15.03 -12.06
C ASP A 92 12.57 -16.03 -11.62
N GLU A 93 13.83 -15.60 -11.66
CA GLU A 93 15.01 -16.40 -11.26
C GLU A 93 14.86 -17.01 -9.85
N LYS A 94 14.15 -16.33 -8.96
CA LYS A 94 13.83 -16.81 -7.60
C LYS A 94 12.58 -17.69 -7.54
N LYS A 95 12.11 -18.18 -8.69
CA LYS A 95 10.88 -19.00 -8.85
C LYS A 95 9.59 -18.34 -8.35
N ARG A 96 9.58 -17.03 -8.14
CA ARG A 96 8.40 -16.29 -7.70
C ARG A 96 7.49 -16.04 -8.89
N LYS A 97 6.18 -16.26 -8.73
CA LYS A 97 5.16 -15.96 -9.75
C LYS A 97 5.13 -14.46 -10.00
N GLN A 98 5.22 -14.08 -11.27
CA GLN A 98 5.21 -12.72 -11.76
C GLN A 98 4.03 -12.52 -12.71
N TYR A 99 3.54 -11.28 -12.79
CA TYR A 99 2.36 -10.93 -13.56
C TYR A 99 2.64 -9.70 -14.43
N ARG A 100 2.17 -9.74 -15.68
CA ARG A 100 2.16 -8.60 -16.59
C ARG A 100 0.72 -8.23 -16.86
N TYR A 101 0.30 -7.09 -16.35
CA TYR A 101 -1.06 -6.60 -16.55
C TYR A 101 -1.14 -5.63 -17.70
N HIS A 102 -2.31 -5.53 -18.31
CA HIS A 102 -2.62 -4.52 -19.33
C HIS A 102 -2.36 -3.10 -18.78
N PRO A 103 -1.75 -2.19 -19.58
CA PRO A 103 -1.42 -0.83 -19.10
C PRO A 103 -2.63 -0.07 -18.56
N LYS A 104 -3.80 -0.21 -19.20
CA LYS A 104 -5.06 0.40 -18.74
C LYS A 104 -5.48 -0.12 -17.37
N TRP A 105 -5.37 -1.44 -17.13
CA TRP A 105 -5.65 -2.06 -15.84
C TRP A 105 -4.75 -1.54 -14.72
N GLN A 106 -3.45 -1.36 -15.01
CA GLN A 106 -2.52 -0.78 -14.05
C GLN A 106 -2.92 0.65 -13.66
N LYS A 107 -3.37 1.45 -14.63
CA LYS A 107 -3.85 2.81 -14.38
C LYS A 107 -5.13 2.79 -13.53
N ILE A 108 -6.09 1.92 -13.85
CA ILE A 108 -7.35 1.75 -13.09
C ILE A 108 -7.04 1.40 -11.64
N ARG A 109 -6.23 0.38 -11.40
CA ARG A 109 -5.83 -0.01 -10.03
C ARG A 109 -5.12 1.10 -9.26
N ASN A 110 -4.27 1.88 -9.93
CA ASN A 110 -3.61 3.02 -9.28
C ASN A 110 -4.62 4.12 -8.93
N GLN A 111 -5.56 4.40 -9.81
CA GLN A 111 -6.62 5.37 -9.57
C GLN A 111 -7.54 4.95 -8.42
N THR A 112 -8.00 3.69 -8.41
CA THR A 112 -8.82 3.11 -7.34
C THR A 112 -8.12 3.18 -5.98
N LYS A 113 -6.81 2.93 -5.94
CA LYS A 113 -6.02 3.08 -4.72
C LYS A 113 -6.10 4.52 -4.16
N PHE A 114 -6.11 5.52 -5.02
CA PHE A 114 -6.19 6.92 -4.57
C PHE A 114 -7.58 7.31 -4.08
N PHE A 115 -8.63 6.80 -4.70
CA PHE A 115 -9.99 7.00 -4.18
C PHE A 115 -10.19 6.36 -2.81
N LYS A 116 -9.62 5.17 -2.62
CA LYS A 116 -9.64 4.44 -1.35
C LYS A 116 -9.04 5.25 -0.19
N MET A 117 -8.12 6.19 -0.45
CA MET A 117 -7.52 7.02 0.60
C MET A 117 -8.52 7.93 1.31
N ILE A 118 -9.56 8.40 0.62
CA ILE A 118 -10.63 9.22 1.23
C ILE A 118 -11.39 8.36 2.24
N ALA A 119 -11.86 7.18 1.81
CA ALA A 119 -12.55 6.23 2.68
C ALA A 119 -11.67 5.74 3.85
N PHE A 120 -10.35 5.62 3.63
CA PHE A 120 -9.40 5.28 4.69
C PHE A 120 -9.34 6.39 5.75
N ALA A 121 -9.25 7.67 5.33
CA ALA A 121 -9.28 8.80 6.25
C ALA A 121 -10.56 8.82 7.09
N GLU A 122 -11.71 8.51 6.49
CA GLU A 122 -13.00 8.43 7.18
C GLU A 122 -13.07 7.29 8.21
N ALA A 123 -12.35 6.20 7.96
CA ALA A 123 -12.29 5.06 8.87
C ALA A 123 -11.31 5.25 10.04
N LEU A 124 -10.30 6.14 9.90
CA LEU A 124 -9.25 6.34 10.92
C LEU A 124 -9.77 6.69 12.32
N PRO A 125 -10.76 7.60 12.51
CA PRO A 125 -11.24 7.93 13.85
C PRO A 125 -11.84 6.72 14.57
N LYS A 126 -12.63 5.90 13.89
CA LYS A 126 -13.20 4.66 14.44
C LYS A 126 -12.10 3.67 14.82
N LEU A 127 -11.14 3.48 13.93
CA LEU A 127 -10.00 2.59 14.16
C LEU A 127 -9.17 3.04 15.37
N ARG A 128 -8.81 4.32 15.44
CA ARG A 128 -8.01 4.89 16.55
C ARG A 128 -8.74 4.78 17.89
N THR A 129 -10.06 5.00 17.90
CA THR A 129 -10.89 4.82 19.12
C THR A 129 -10.78 3.38 19.59
N ARG A 130 -11.00 2.41 18.72
CA ARG A 130 -10.92 0.99 19.10
C ARG A 130 -9.51 0.57 19.51
N VAL A 131 -8.47 1.02 18.79
CA VAL A 131 -7.07 0.79 19.13
C VAL A 131 -6.76 1.32 20.54
N ARG A 132 -7.24 2.51 20.90
CA ARG A 132 -7.07 3.07 22.24
C ARG A 132 -7.76 2.22 23.32
N GLU A 133 -8.98 1.75 23.07
CA GLU A 133 -9.72 0.86 23.95
C GLU A 133 -9.00 -0.47 24.16
N ASP A 134 -8.58 -1.12 23.08
CA ASP A 134 -7.92 -2.42 23.13
C ASP A 134 -6.53 -2.33 23.80
N ILE A 135 -5.79 -1.23 23.62
CA ILE A 135 -4.53 -0.98 24.33
C ILE A 135 -4.77 -0.83 25.86
N SER A 136 -5.91 -0.29 26.27
CA SER A 136 -6.21 -0.07 27.69
C SER A 136 -6.56 -1.33 28.48
N GLN A 137 -6.79 -2.48 27.81
CA GLN A 137 -7.04 -3.77 28.47
C GLN A 137 -5.91 -4.12 29.45
N GLN A 138 -6.22 -4.76 30.57
CA GLN A 138 -5.20 -5.19 31.53
C GLN A 138 -4.42 -6.40 31.03
N GLN A 139 -5.14 -7.39 30.50
CA GLN A 139 -4.55 -8.64 30.01
C GLN A 139 -3.86 -8.48 28.66
N TRP A 140 -2.84 -9.28 28.41
CA TRP A 140 -2.11 -9.35 27.14
C TRP A 140 -2.84 -10.23 26.11
N THR A 141 -4.03 -9.80 25.74
CA THR A 141 -4.88 -10.45 24.76
C THR A 141 -4.37 -10.25 23.33
N ARG A 142 -4.82 -11.09 22.41
CA ARG A 142 -4.58 -10.94 20.95
C ARG A 142 -4.94 -9.53 20.47
N THR A 143 -6.10 -9.01 20.87
CA THR A 143 -6.59 -7.69 20.42
C THR A 143 -5.71 -6.55 20.94
N LYS A 144 -5.25 -6.61 22.21
CA LYS A 144 -4.32 -5.62 22.74
C LYS A 144 -3.00 -5.57 21.97
N VAL A 145 -2.40 -6.73 21.68
CA VAL A 145 -1.12 -6.77 20.95
C VAL A 145 -1.30 -6.31 19.50
N LEU A 146 -2.39 -6.67 18.84
CA LEU A 146 -2.73 -6.17 17.50
C LEU A 146 -2.92 -4.64 17.52
N ALA A 147 -3.61 -4.09 18.52
CA ALA A 147 -3.80 -2.65 18.66
C ALA A 147 -2.46 -1.91 18.86
N ILE A 148 -1.51 -2.46 19.65
CA ILE A 148 -0.16 -1.92 19.80
C ILE A 148 0.56 -1.89 18.42
N VAL A 149 0.46 -2.96 17.65
CA VAL A 149 1.08 -3.03 16.30
C VAL A 149 0.45 -2.03 15.33
N ILE A 150 -0.87 -1.82 15.38
CA ILE A 150 -1.54 -0.77 14.57
C ILE A 150 -1.03 0.62 14.98
N ARG A 151 -0.93 0.90 16.28
CA ARG A 151 -0.37 2.18 16.74
C ARG A 151 1.06 2.39 16.25
N LEU A 152 1.88 1.33 16.25
CA LEU A 152 3.22 1.36 15.69
C LEU A 152 3.25 1.57 14.17
N LEU A 153 2.29 1.02 13.43
CA LEU A 153 2.17 1.27 11.98
C LEU A 153 1.96 2.76 11.69
N GLU A 154 1.12 3.43 12.48
CA GLU A 154 0.89 4.87 12.33
C GLU A 154 2.12 5.70 12.67
N GLU A 155 2.80 5.39 13.78
CA GLU A 155 3.95 6.17 14.27
C GLU A 155 5.23 5.95 13.45
N SER A 156 5.47 4.70 13.03
CA SER A 156 6.77 4.32 12.44
C SER A 156 6.76 4.22 10.92
N HIS A 157 5.59 4.06 10.31
CA HIS A 157 5.42 3.76 8.89
C HIS A 157 6.18 2.51 8.42
N ILE A 158 6.57 1.62 9.34
CA ILE A 158 7.27 0.37 9.04
C ILE A 158 6.33 -0.58 8.29
N ARG A 159 6.87 -1.43 7.42
CA ARG A 159 6.07 -2.48 6.75
C ARG A 159 5.66 -3.54 7.75
N ILE A 160 4.47 -4.11 7.55
CA ILE A 160 3.95 -5.12 8.49
C ILE A 160 4.85 -6.36 8.61
N GLY A 161 5.53 -6.76 7.56
CA GLY A 161 6.36 -7.98 7.54
C GLY A 161 5.62 -9.19 6.99
N ASN A 162 6.31 -10.32 6.93
CA ASN A 162 5.74 -11.60 6.54
C ASN A 162 6.67 -12.72 7.03
N SER A 163 6.10 -13.72 7.70
CA SER A 163 6.83 -14.83 8.34
C SER A 163 7.64 -15.66 7.36
N TYR A 164 7.14 -15.87 6.14
CA TYR A 164 7.89 -16.58 5.09
C TYR A 164 9.21 -15.87 4.73
N TYR A 165 9.15 -14.54 4.55
CA TYR A 165 10.37 -13.78 4.23
C TYR A 165 11.30 -13.61 5.44
N ALA A 166 10.76 -13.57 6.65
CA ALA A 166 11.56 -13.54 7.87
C ALA A 166 12.36 -14.84 8.01
N LYS A 167 11.75 -16.01 7.76
CA LYS A 167 12.41 -17.31 7.77
C LYS A 167 13.41 -17.49 6.61
N LYS A 168 13.00 -17.16 5.38
CA LYS A 168 13.80 -17.45 4.17
C LYS A 168 14.92 -16.46 3.91
N ASN A 169 14.66 -15.15 4.13
CA ASN A 169 15.57 -14.07 3.72
C ASN A 169 16.09 -13.28 4.91
N GLN A 170 15.71 -13.60 6.14
CA GLN A 170 16.00 -12.84 7.36
C GLN A 170 15.65 -11.35 7.21
N THR A 171 14.52 -11.06 6.52
CA THR A 171 14.01 -9.71 6.34
C THR A 171 12.72 -9.53 7.12
N TYR A 172 12.69 -8.48 7.94
CA TYR A 172 11.68 -8.29 8.97
C TYR A 172 10.77 -7.09 8.68
N GLY A 173 9.67 -7.03 9.37
CA GLY A 173 8.74 -5.92 9.50
C GLY A 173 7.98 -6.07 10.81
N LEU A 174 7.05 -5.17 11.13
CA LEU A 174 6.48 -5.08 12.48
C LEU A 174 6.04 -6.42 13.07
N SER A 175 5.20 -7.19 12.37
CA SER A 175 4.70 -8.48 12.89
C SER A 175 5.76 -9.58 12.99
N THR A 176 6.97 -9.34 12.51
CA THR A 176 8.06 -10.32 12.53
C THR A 176 9.32 -9.80 13.20
N LEU A 177 9.24 -8.64 13.87
CA LEU A 177 10.34 -8.15 14.71
C LEU A 177 10.60 -9.12 15.85
N ARG A 178 11.86 -9.16 16.27
CA ARG A 178 12.33 -9.97 17.40
C ARG A 178 12.83 -9.07 18.51
N THR A 179 12.90 -9.57 19.71
CA THR A 179 13.43 -8.84 20.88
C THR A 179 14.82 -8.27 20.63
N ARG A 180 15.69 -8.98 19.91
CA ARG A 180 17.03 -8.50 19.49
C ARG A 180 17.03 -7.29 18.53
N HIS A 181 15.88 -6.91 17.97
CA HIS A 181 15.74 -5.79 17.03
C HIS A 181 15.30 -4.50 17.72
N ILE A 182 15.16 -4.51 19.05
CA ILE A 182 14.71 -3.35 19.79
C ILE A 182 15.71 -2.99 20.87
N GLU A 183 15.85 -1.72 21.12
CA GLU A 183 16.55 -1.14 22.25
C GLU A 183 15.64 -0.11 22.90
N VAL A 184 15.26 -0.36 24.18
CA VAL A 184 14.31 0.45 24.94
C VAL A 184 15.05 1.40 25.87
N PHE A 185 14.63 2.66 25.90
CA PHE A 185 15.11 3.72 26.79
C PHE A 185 13.95 4.23 27.63
N LYS A 186 14.19 5.21 28.51
CA LYS A 186 13.18 5.73 29.43
C LYS A 186 11.93 6.31 28.74
N ASP A 187 12.09 7.03 27.63
CA ASP A 187 11.04 7.77 26.93
C ASP A 187 10.97 7.51 25.42
N LYS A 188 11.83 6.63 24.93
CA LYS A 188 11.93 6.26 23.51
C LYS A 188 12.39 4.83 23.38
N PHE A 189 12.21 4.28 22.18
CA PHE A 189 12.84 3.02 21.78
C PHE A 189 13.34 3.13 20.33
N THR A 190 14.32 2.31 20.00
CA THR A 190 14.89 2.24 18.66
C THR A 190 14.71 0.83 18.12
N LEU A 191 14.23 0.73 16.88
CA LEU A 191 14.10 -0.51 16.13
C LEU A 191 15.23 -0.58 15.08
N GLU A 192 16.07 -1.61 15.17
CA GLU A 192 17.14 -1.88 14.21
C GLU A 192 16.97 -3.27 13.60
N TYR A 193 16.76 -3.32 12.30
CA TYR A 193 16.48 -4.58 11.60
C TYR A 193 16.78 -4.49 10.10
N VAL A 194 16.93 -5.65 9.46
CA VAL A 194 17.05 -5.75 8.00
C VAL A 194 15.65 -5.93 7.39
N GLY A 195 15.23 -4.97 6.59
CA GLY A 195 13.93 -4.97 5.93
C GLY A 195 13.96 -5.46 4.49
N LYS A 196 12.88 -5.18 3.77
CA LYS A 196 12.68 -5.59 2.36
C LYS A 196 13.86 -5.23 1.47
N ARG A 197 14.34 -6.19 0.67
CA ARG A 197 15.52 -6.10 -0.22
C ARG A 197 16.84 -5.96 0.52
N GLY A 198 16.94 -6.43 1.75
CA GLY A 198 18.19 -6.38 2.53
C GLY A 198 18.59 -5.00 3.03
N LYS A 199 17.67 -4.02 3.03
CA LYS A 199 17.97 -2.69 3.54
C LYS A 199 17.99 -2.68 5.06
N ALA A 200 19.04 -2.13 5.66
CA ALA A 200 19.07 -1.83 7.10
C ALA A 200 18.11 -0.69 7.43
N HIS A 201 17.39 -0.84 8.50
CA HIS A 201 16.46 0.12 9.06
C HIS A 201 16.84 0.43 10.49
N LYS A 202 16.87 1.74 10.82
CA LYS A 202 16.97 2.25 12.19
C LYS A 202 15.88 3.29 12.37
N VAL A 203 14.92 3.02 13.26
CA VAL A 203 13.76 3.86 13.49
C VAL A 203 13.65 4.12 14.99
N THR A 204 13.76 5.37 15.39
CA THR A 204 13.60 5.78 16.81
C THR A 204 12.23 6.44 16.98
N ILE A 205 11.45 5.95 17.94
CA ILE A 205 10.13 6.45 18.31
C ILE A 205 10.21 7.07 19.69
N ARG A 206 9.79 8.33 19.81
CA ARG A 206 9.72 9.12 21.04
C ARG A 206 8.27 9.26 21.48
N ASN A 207 7.78 8.25 22.18
CA ASN A 207 6.43 8.21 22.73
C ASN A 207 6.45 7.41 24.02
N LYS A 208 6.36 8.10 25.16
CA LYS A 208 6.50 7.50 26.51
C LYS A 208 5.49 6.37 26.75
N LYS A 209 4.20 6.58 26.39
CA LYS A 209 3.16 5.54 26.56
C LYS A 209 3.46 4.31 25.72
N LEU A 210 3.83 4.52 24.46
CA LEU A 210 4.16 3.42 23.55
C LEU A 210 5.44 2.71 23.98
N THR A 211 6.45 3.45 24.47
CA THR A 211 7.68 2.86 25.02
C THR A 211 7.40 1.92 26.19
N GLN A 212 6.50 2.31 27.10
CA GLN A 212 6.10 1.45 28.22
C GLN A 212 5.40 0.17 27.75
N LEU A 213 4.54 0.26 26.73
CA LEU A 213 3.87 -0.90 26.15
C LEU A 213 4.86 -1.85 25.47
N ILE A 214 5.81 -1.30 24.74
CA ILE A 214 6.85 -2.06 24.03
C ILE A 214 7.78 -2.75 25.01
N ASN A 215 8.18 -2.09 26.10
CA ASN A 215 8.97 -2.72 27.16
C ASN A 215 8.27 -3.96 27.72
N LYS A 216 6.97 -3.87 27.97
CA LYS A 216 6.17 -5.02 28.40
C LYS A 216 6.04 -6.13 27.36
N CYS A 217 6.03 -5.79 26.05
CA CYS A 217 6.11 -6.81 24.99
C CYS A 217 7.45 -7.55 25.04
N GLU A 218 8.55 -6.84 25.32
CA GLU A 218 9.89 -7.42 25.42
C GLU A 218 10.03 -8.37 26.62
N GLU A 219 9.32 -8.10 27.71
CA GLU A 219 9.31 -8.95 28.91
C GLU A 219 8.63 -10.31 28.70
N ILE A 220 7.80 -10.46 27.66
CA ILE A 220 7.17 -11.75 27.34
C ILE A 220 8.25 -12.71 26.79
N PRO A 221 8.47 -13.89 27.43
CA PRO A 221 9.51 -14.82 27.00
C PRO A 221 9.32 -15.29 25.56
N GLY A 222 10.37 -15.21 24.74
CA GLY A 222 10.36 -15.69 23.35
C GLY A 222 11.22 -14.84 22.44
N TRP A 223 11.23 -15.21 21.16
CA TRP A 223 12.05 -14.57 20.13
C TRP A 223 11.32 -13.46 19.41
N GLU A 224 9.99 -13.59 19.28
CA GLU A 224 9.13 -12.63 18.62
C GLU A 224 8.81 -11.49 19.60
N LEU A 225 8.90 -10.24 19.14
CA LEU A 225 8.60 -9.07 19.94
C LEU A 225 7.11 -8.96 20.29
N PHE A 226 6.23 -9.37 19.38
CA PHE A 226 4.79 -9.25 19.54
C PHE A 226 4.14 -10.61 19.72
N GLN A 227 3.82 -10.91 20.97
CA GLN A 227 3.19 -12.17 21.40
C GLN A 227 1.99 -11.86 22.30
N TYR A 228 1.04 -12.78 22.36
CA TYR A 228 -0.12 -12.71 23.26
C TYR A 228 -0.34 -14.07 23.94
N TYR A 229 -1.12 -14.06 25.00
CA TYR A 229 -1.60 -15.27 25.64
C TYR A 229 -3.05 -15.52 25.24
N ASP A 230 -3.38 -16.75 24.88
CA ASP A 230 -4.75 -17.18 24.65
C ASP A 230 -5.50 -17.47 25.96
N GLU A 231 -6.75 -17.93 25.86
CA GLU A 231 -7.59 -18.25 27.03
C GLU A 231 -7.08 -19.40 27.88
N TYR A 232 -6.20 -20.24 27.33
CA TYR A 232 -5.54 -21.35 28.03
C TYR A 232 -4.18 -20.95 28.61
N GLY A 233 -3.77 -19.71 28.44
CA GLY A 233 -2.45 -19.22 28.86
C GLY A 233 -1.31 -19.63 27.91
N GLU A 234 -1.62 -20.20 26.77
CA GLU A 234 -0.64 -20.55 25.73
C GLU A 234 -0.20 -19.30 24.96
N LYS A 235 1.09 -19.27 24.63
CA LYS A 235 1.72 -18.13 23.99
C LYS A 235 1.75 -18.26 22.49
N HIS A 236 1.30 -17.23 21.79
CA HIS A 236 1.26 -17.14 20.34
C HIS A 236 1.89 -15.86 19.82
N ALA A 237 2.66 -15.97 18.74
CA ALA A 237 3.13 -14.81 18.00
C ALA A 237 2.03 -14.29 17.06
N ILE A 238 1.96 -12.97 16.86
CA ILE A 238 1.11 -12.39 15.83
C ILE A 238 1.75 -12.54 14.44
N ASP A 239 0.91 -12.49 13.41
CA ASP A 239 1.36 -12.43 12.03
C ASP A 239 0.66 -11.31 11.23
N SER A 240 1.05 -11.15 9.96
CA SER A 240 0.48 -10.11 9.10
C SER A 240 -0.98 -10.34 8.71
N SER A 241 -1.46 -11.59 8.72
CA SER A 241 -2.88 -11.87 8.44
C SER A 241 -3.76 -11.42 9.59
N MET A 242 -3.37 -11.75 10.83
CA MET A 242 -4.07 -11.31 12.04
C MET A 242 -4.19 -9.78 12.12
N VAL A 243 -3.12 -9.05 11.72
CA VAL A 243 -3.15 -7.58 11.68
C VAL A 243 -4.13 -7.08 10.62
N ASN A 244 -4.15 -7.68 9.42
CA ASN A 244 -5.11 -7.29 8.40
C ASN A 244 -6.55 -7.66 8.78
N GLU A 245 -6.79 -8.83 9.37
CA GLU A 245 -8.10 -9.23 9.91
C GLU A 245 -8.62 -8.22 10.95
N TYR A 246 -7.76 -7.75 11.84
CA TYR A 246 -8.12 -6.71 12.81
C TYR A 246 -8.51 -5.40 12.11
N ILE A 247 -7.77 -4.96 11.08
CA ILE A 247 -8.13 -3.79 10.26
C ILE A 247 -9.47 -4.02 9.55
N HIS A 248 -9.66 -5.19 8.93
CA HIS A 248 -10.88 -5.55 8.21
C HIS A 248 -12.11 -5.51 9.11
N SER A 249 -12.02 -6.06 10.32
CA SER A 249 -13.16 -6.09 11.28
C SER A 249 -13.63 -4.69 11.68
N LEU A 250 -12.75 -3.67 11.63
CA LEU A 250 -13.04 -2.31 12.06
C LEU A 250 -13.37 -1.35 10.91
N CYS A 251 -12.69 -1.51 9.79
CA CYS A 251 -12.72 -0.56 8.67
C CYS A 251 -13.36 -1.14 7.39
N GLY A 252 -13.44 -2.48 7.27
CA GLY A 252 -13.88 -3.20 6.08
C GLY A 252 -12.72 -3.82 5.28
N ASP A 253 -13.06 -4.80 4.45
CA ASP A 253 -12.12 -5.72 3.79
C ASP A 253 -11.22 -5.07 2.73
N ILE A 254 -11.55 -3.87 2.30
CA ILE A 254 -10.74 -3.15 1.31
C ILE A 254 -9.44 -2.60 1.90
N PHE A 255 -9.34 -2.42 3.21
CA PHE A 255 -8.18 -1.81 3.86
C PHE A 255 -7.18 -2.84 4.36
N SER A 256 -5.94 -2.43 4.51
CA SER A 256 -4.83 -3.26 4.98
C SER A 256 -3.73 -2.40 5.61
N ALA A 257 -2.78 -3.02 6.27
CA ALA A 257 -1.59 -2.36 6.80
C ALA A 257 -0.81 -1.52 5.76
N LYS A 258 -0.97 -1.80 4.46
CA LYS A 258 -0.36 -1.03 3.38
C LYS A 258 -0.97 0.37 3.24
N ASP A 259 -2.24 0.54 3.58
CA ASP A 259 -2.96 1.80 3.39
C ASP A 259 -2.46 2.88 4.35
N PHE A 260 -2.05 2.51 5.57
CA PHE A 260 -1.35 3.41 6.50
C PHE A 260 -0.13 4.07 5.85
N ARG A 261 0.66 3.31 5.09
CA ARG A 261 1.86 3.84 4.43
C ARG A 261 1.52 4.75 3.25
N THR A 262 0.43 4.48 2.54
CA THR A 262 -0.04 5.33 1.44
C THR A 262 -0.57 6.66 1.98
N TRP A 263 -1.33 6.60 3.08
CA TRP A 263 -1.81 7.77 3.81
C TRP A 263 -0.64 8.60 4.35
N ALA A 264 0.24 8.00 5.13
CA ALA A 264 1.39 8.66 5.74
C ALA A 264 2.31 9.33 4.69
N ALA A 265 2.62 8.66 3.57
CA ALA A 265 3.45 9.24 2.53
C ALA A 265 2.84 10.52 1.93
N SER A 266 1.52 10.50 1.70
CA SER A 266 0.82 11.66 1.15
C SER A 266 0.70 12.79 2.16
N LEU A 267 0.50 12.47 3.44
CA LEU A 267 0.44 13.44 4.53
C LEU A 267 1.80 14.12 4.75
N ILE A 268 2.86 13.31 4.89
CA ILE A 268 4.23 13.83 5.04
C ILE A 268 4.64 14.71 3.84
N PHE A 269 4.26 14.29 2.64
CA PHE A 269 4.52 15.07 1.43
C PHE A 269 3.77 16.41 1.42
N PHE A 270 2.49 16.41 1.84
CA PHE A 270 1.66 17.60 1.96
C PHE A 270 2.24 18.56 3.02
N ASP A 271 2.61 18.06 4.19
CA ASP A 271 3.20 18.86 5.27
C ASP A 271 4.57 19.44 4.87
N ALA A 272 5.39 18.67 4.17
CA ALA A 272 6.66 19.15 3.66
C ALA A 272 6.49 20.31 2.67
N LEU A 273 5.49 20.21 1.76
CA LEU A 273 5.18 21.31 0.85
C LEU A 273 4.69 22.57 1.58
N LYS A 274 3.90 22.41 2.66
CA LYS A 274 3.44 23.52 3.50
C LYS A 274 4.61 24.23 4.17
N SER A 275 5.66 23.52 4.56
CA SER A 275 6.81 24.09 5.27
C SER A 275 7.76 24.92 4.39
N PHE A 276 7.66 24.81 3.06
CA PHE A 276 8.53 25.56 2.16
C PHE A 276 8.03 26.99 1.93
N PRO A 277 8.96 27.95 1.69
CA PRO A 277 8.60 29.31 1.31
C PRO A 277 7.77 29.34 0.02
N LYS A 278 6.76 30.19 -0.02
CA LYS A 278 5.98 30.42 -1.24
C LYS A 278 6.87 31.01 -2.34
N THR A 279 6.69 30.55 -3.57
CA THR A 279 7.42 31.03 -4.73
C THR A 279 6.56 30.90 -5.99
N SER A 280 6.68 31.88 -6.90
CA SER A 280 6.11 31.80 -8.25
C SER A 280 7.09 31.21 -9.28
N ASN A 281 8.35 31.05 -8.91
CA ASN A 281 9.36 30.50 -9.81
C ASN A 281 9.18 29.00 -10.02
N VAL A 282 8.90 28.59 -11.27
CA VAL A 282 8.61 27.21 -11.66
C VAL A 282 9.76 26.25 -11.29
N LYS A 283 11.02 26.64 -11.57
CA LYS A 283 12.19 25.79 -11.26
C LYS A 283 12.34 25.59 -9.73
N THR A 284 12.05 26.60 -8.94
CA THR A 284 12.07 26.51 -7.48
C THR A 284 10.96 25.60 -6.98
N LYS A 285 9.74 25.69 -7.52
CA LYS A 285 8.63 24.76 -7.20
C LYS A 285 8.97 23.32 -7.52
N GLU A 286 9.55 23.04 -8.69
CA GLU A 286 10.00 21.70 -9.06
C GLU A 286 11.05 21.15 -8.08
N LYS A 287 11.99 21.99 -7.65
CA LYS A 287 12.99 21.64 -6.63
C LYS A 287 12.33 21.32 -5.28
N GLN A 288 11.41 22.18 -4.81
CA GLN A 288 10.63 21.96 -3.59
C GLN A 288 9.83 20.64 -3.67
N LEU A 289 9.19 20.38 -4.82
CA LEU A 289 8.45 19.14 -5.05
C LEU A 289 9.36 17.90 -4.89
N LEU A 290 10.54 17.91 -5.49
CA LEU A 290 11.50 16.81 -5.36
C LEU A 290 11.98 16.64 -3.92
N GLN A 291 12.26 17.73 -3.21
CA GLN A 291 12.66 17.70 -1.80
C GLN A 291 11.55 17.12 -0.90
N ALA A 292 10.29 17.54 -1.12
CA ALA A 292 9.15 17.00 -0.38
C ALA A 292 8.96 15.48 -0.63
N ILE A 293 9.15 15.02 -1.89
CA ILE A 293 9.12 13.59 -2.20
C ILE A 293 10.24 12.85 -1.47
N ASP A 294 11.45 13.42 -1.37
CA ASP A 294 12.55 12.81 -0.64
C ASP A 294 12.27 12.71 0.85
N ILE A 295 11.68 13.73 1.46
CA ILE A 295 11.25 13.70 2.86
C ILE A 295 10.28 12.53 3.10
N ALA A 296 9.25 12.41 2.28
CA ALA A 296 8.30 11.31 2.37
C ALA A 296 8.94 9.94 2.07
N ALA A 297 9.84 9.89 1.09
CA ALA A 297 10.54 8.65 0.72
C ALA A 297 11.45 8.16 1.86
N ASN A 298 12.19 9.06 2.49
CA ASN A 298 13.07 8.77 3.62
C ASN A 298 12.27 8.28 4.84
N ALA A 299 11.17 8.97 5.18
CA ALA A 299 10.29 8.55 6.28
C ALA A 299 9.73 7.11 6.09
N LEU A 300 9.46 6.71 4.85
CA LEU A 300 9.00 5.37 4.53
C LEU A 300 10.12 4.37 4.21
N ASN A 301 11.39 4.76 4.24
CA ASN A 301 12.51 3.96 3.78
C ASN A 301 12.31 3.40 2.34
N ASN A 302 11.82 4.25 1.45
CA ASN A 302 11.63 3.97 0.03
C ASN A 302 12.64 4.76 -0.84
N THR A 303 12.72 4.43 -2.13
CA THR A 303 13.37 5.32 -3.10
C THR A 303 12.37 6.41 -3.54
N ARG A 304 12.88 7.57 -3.97
CA ARG A 304 12.08 8.66 -4.53
C ARG A 304 11.06 8.17 -5.56
N ASN A 305 11.51 7.41 -6.56
CA ASN A 305 10.66 6.90 -7.63
C ASN A 305 9.54 5.98 -7.13
N VAL A 306 9.84 5.11 -6.17
CA VAL A 306 8.85 4.21 -5.56
C VAL A 306 7.84 5.01 -4.73
N CYS A 307 8.30 5.98 -3.95
CA CYS A 307 7.42 6.83 -3.15
C CYS A 307 6.47 7.64 -4.03
N ARG A 308 7.02 8.38 -5.01
CA ARG A 308 6.25 9.18 -5.96
C ARG A 308 5.19 8.36 -6.71
N LYS A 309 5.57 7.20 -7.24
CA LYS A 309 4.69 6.40 -8.11
C LYS A 309 3.62 5.62 -7.35
N TYR A 310 3.92 5.15 -6.13
CA TYR A 310 3.09 4.15 -5.47
C TYR A 310 2.49 4.59 -4.13
N TYR A 311 2.94 5.69 -3.54
CA TYR A 311 2.51 6.10 -2.21
C TYR A 311 1.94 7.52 -2.15
N ILE A 312 2.51 8.47 -2.90
CA ILE A 312 2.03 9.86 -2.89
C ILE A 312 0.84 10.01 -3.83
N HIS A 313 -0.21 10.67 -3.36
CA HIS A 313 -1.39 10.98 -4.18
C HIS A 313 -1.06 12.07 -5.22
N PRO A 314 -1.35 11.84 -6.52
CA PRO A 314 -0.90 12.72 -7.60
C PRO A 314 -1.48 14.14 -7.54
N ILE A 315 -2.71 14.30 -7.00
CA ILE A 315 -3.37 15.61 -6.94
C ILE A 315 -2.57 16.63 -6.13
N ILE A 316 -1.82 16.19 -5.10
CA ILE A 316 -1.04 17.09 -4.26
C ILE A 316 0.02 17.81 -5.10
N SER A 317 0.79 17.03 -5.89
CA SER A 317 1.78 17.58 -6.81
C SER A 317 1.16 18.49 -7.86
N GLN A 318 0.04 18.08 -8.43
CA GLN A 318 -0.69 18.84 -9.44
C GLN A 318 -1.13 20.19 -8.88
N ARG A 319 -1.82 20.20 -7.75
CA ARG A 319 -2.35 21.43 -7.11
C ARG A 319 -1.24 22.34 -6.60
N PHE A 320 -0.10 21.77 -6.19
CA PHE A 320 1.08 22.57 -5.82
C PHE A 320 1.62 23.36 -7.02
N LEU A 321 1.79 22.72 -8.16
CA LEU A 321 2.28 23.37 -9.39
C LEU A 321 1.28 24.42 -9.93
N GLU A 322 -0.03 24.22 -9.69
CA GLU A 322 -1.11 25.13 -10.06
C GLU A 322 -1.34 26.26 -9.05
N ASP A 323 -0.56 26.39 -7.98
CA ASP A 323 -0.76 27.34 -6.87
C ASP A 323 -2.10 27.19 -6.11
N LYS A 324 -2.69 26.00 -6.17
CA LYS A 324 -4.01 25.72 -5.60
C LYS A 324 -3.98 25.00 -4.23
N LEU A 325 -2.81 24.94 -3.55
CA LEU A 325 -2.72 24.34 -2.20
C LEU A 325 -2.93 25.36 -1.08
N THR A 326 -2.82 26.65 -1.34
CA THR A 326 -2.93 27.69 -0.30
C THR A 326 -4.18 27.57 0.57
N PRO A 327 -5.40 27.34 0.06
CA PRO A 327 -6.58 27.22 0.91
C PRO A 327 -6.50 26.02 1.89
N TYR A 328 -5.88 24.91 1.47
CA TYR A 328 -5.71 23.74 2.32
C TYR A 328 -4.62 23.94 3.38
N PHE A 329 -3.57 24.70 3.06
CA PHE A 329 -2.56 25.10 4.05
C PHE A 329 -3.13 26.03 5.11
N GLN A 330 -3.97 26.99 4.73
CA GLN A 330 -4.71 27.86 5.64
C GLN A 330 -5.65 27.04 6.53
N MET A 331 -6.39 26.07 5.96
CA MET A 331 -7.24 25.18 6.74
C MET A 331 -6.47 24.45 7.85
N VAL A 332 -5.20 24.08 7.63
CA VAL A 332 -4.37 23.47 8.68
C VAL A 332 -4.10 24.47 9.82
N ASP A 333 -3.87 25.73 9.48
CA ASP A 333 -3.54 26.78 10.46
C ASP A 333 -4.78 27.26 11.25
N ASP A 334 -5.97 27.24 10.61
CA ASP A 334 -7.22 27.73 11.18
C ASP A 334 -7.93 26.71 12.07
N LEU A 335 -7.71 25.41 11.83
CA LEU A 335 -8.37 24.35 12.59
C LEU A 335 -7.72 24.12 13.95
N PRO A 336 -8.51 23.93 15.03
CA PRO A 336 -7.98 23.60 16.34
C PRO A 336 -7.34 22.20 16.32
N VAL A 337 -6.39 22.00 17.21
CA VAL A 337 -5.79 20.65 17.43
C VAL A 337 -6.88 19.68 17.87
N SER A 338 -6.95 18.56 17.21
CA SER A 338 -7.93 17.52 17.46
C SER A 338 -7.44 16.57 18.56
N THR A 339 -8.36 15.77 19.12
CA THR A 339 -7.98 14.65 20.01
C THR A 339 -7.18 13.60 19.23
N GLU A 340 -6.45 12.73 19.95
CA GLU A 340 -5.59 11.72 19.31
C GLU A 340 -6.34 10.69 18.44
N VAL A 341 -7.65 10.55 18.63
CA VAL A 341 -8.48 9.62 17.84
C VAL A 341 -9.11 10.27 16.62
N GLU A 342 -9.24 11.57 16.60
CA GLU A 342 -9.79 12.32 15.47
C GLU A 342 -8.74 12.57 14.38
N LEU A 343 -9.22 12.95 13.19
CA LEU A 343 -8.31 13.47 12.16
C LEU A 343 -7.70 14.78 12.64
N GLN A 344 -6.39 14.87 12.52
CA GLN A 344 -5.65 16.09 12.82
C GLN A 344 -5.92 17.17 11.76
N PRO A 345 -5.65 18.46 12.01
CA PRO A 345 -5.88 19.54 11.05
C PRO A 345 -5.30 19.28 9.66
N ASN A 346 -4.06 18.80 9.57
CA ASN A 346 -3.42 18.45 8.32
C ASN A 346 -4.07 17.24 7.62
N GLU A 347 -4.57 16.27 8.37
CA GLU A 347 -5.32 15.13 7.84
C GLU A 347 -6.67 15.56 7.27
N LYS A 348 -7.39 16.48 7.96
CA LYS A 348 -8.64 17.07 7.48
C LYS A 348 -8.43 17.86 6.19
N ALA A 349 -7.40 18.69 6.15
CA ALA A 349 -7.04 19.48 4.97
C ALA A 349 -6.63 18.58 3.79
N LEU A 350 -5.82 17.54 4.04
CA LEU A 350 -5.46 16.56 3.02
C LEU A 350 -6.71 15.83 2.50
N LYS A 351 -7.60 15.36 3.37
CA LYS A 351 -8.86 14.70 2.95
C LYS A 351 -9.67 15.60 2.03
N ALA A 352 -9.90 16.86 2.42
CA ALA A 352 -10.63 17.85 1.62
C ALA A 352 -9.97 18.07 0.24
N LEU A 353 -8.63 18.11 0.17
CA LEU A 353 -7.89 18.19 -1.09
C LEU A 353 -8.15 16.93 -1.95
N LEU A 354 -8.07 15.72 -1.37
CA LEU A 354 -8.25 14.47 -2.09
C LEU A 354 -9.66 14.35 -2.70
N GLU A 355 -10.68 14.89 -2.05
CA GLU A 355 -12.06 14.90 -2.53
C GLU A 355 -12.23 15.68 -3.85
N THR A 356 -11.30 16.57 -4.17
CA THR A 356 -11.29 17.30 -5.45
C THR A 356 -10.68 16.51 -6.62
N TYR A 357 -10.12 15.32 -6.35
CA TYR A 357 -9.49 14.49 -7.40
C TYR A 357 -10.51 14.01 -8.43
N GLN A 358 -10.14 14.13 -9.70
CA GLN A 358 -10.93 13.65 -10.83
C GLN A 358 -10.28 12.37 -11.39
N PRO A 359 -11.07 11.34 -11.74
CA PRO A 359 -10.52 10.17 -12.41
C PRO A 359 -9.98 10.56 -13.79
N THR A 360 -8.81 10.03 -14.13
CA THR A 360 -8.16 10.22 -15.45
C THR A 360 -8.58 9.17 -16.47
N ILE A 361 -9.24 8.11 -16.02
CA ILE A 361 -9.76 7.04 -16.88
C ILE A 361 -11.27 6.97 -16.67
N GLU A 362 -12.00 7.26 -17.72
CA GLU A 362 -13.45 7.18 -17.73
C GLU A 362 -13.89 5.76 -18.11
N ALA A 363 -14.99 5.33 -17.51
CA ALA A 363 -15.69 4.12 -17.93
C ALA A 363 -16.40 4.36 -19.26
N SER A 364 -16.33 3.39 -20.18
CA SER A 364 -16.95 3.49 -21.50
C SER A 364 -18.45 3.19 -21.48
N LYS A 365 -18.98 2.56 -20.42
CA LYS A 365 -20.41 2.23 -20.23
C LYS A 365 -20.79 2.40 -18.75
N MET A 366 -22.05 2.78 -18.49
CA MET A 366 -22.62 2.68 -17.15
C MET A 366 -23.01 1.23 -16.87
N HIS A 367 -22.51 0.68 -15.79
CA HIS A 367 -23.02 -0.57 -15.20
C HIS A 367 -23.81 -0.22 -13.95
N THR A 368 -25.05 -0.70 -13.88
CA THR A 368 -25.81 -0.69 -12.64
C THR A 368 -25.38 -1.93 -11.87
N ILE A 369 -24.66 -1.76 -10.77
CA ILE A 369 -24.33 -2.86 -9.88
C ILE A 369 -25.65 -3.29 -9.23
N THR A 370 -26.28 -4.31 -9.78
CA THR A 370 -27.44 -4.96 -9.17
C THR A 370 -26.95 -5.78 -7.99
N LYS A 371 -27.33 -5.38 -6.77
CA LYS A 371 -27.13 -6.23 -5.59
C LYS A 371 -27.87 -7.55 -5.84
N ARG A 372 -27.15 -8.65 -5.91
CA ARG A 372 -27.67 -10.01 -5.73
C ARG A 372 -27.48 -10.43 -4.29
#